data_371e8f64bdab6894ef5fe7de479bfa04
#
_entry.id   371e8f64bdab6894ef5fe7de479bfa04
#
_cell.length_a   1.000
_cell.length_b   1.000
_cell.length_c   1.000
_cell.angle_alpha   90.00
_cell.angle_beta   90.00
_cell.angle_gamma   90.00
#
_symmetry.space_group_name_H-M   'P 1'
#
loop_
_entity.id
_entity.type
_entity.pdbx_description
1 polymer ?
#
loop_
_entity_poly.entity_id
_entity_poly.type
_entity_poly.pdbx_seq_one_letter_code
_entity_poly.pdbx_strand_id
1 'polypeptide(L)'
;MLMKKITLLVLVSSLCCCCYTGNAQLLKKLKDKVNNAVNGNSSNSNQTQSNNNNNNNSNGSPSNTKGGGLTNTTPPDVNQQIADAEKSQAAGNYSDARYSIQQALMSIELQIGKQVLQSLPATVNGLTKDTMQNKVMSTQWGWNNLTIQSVYKKADQQMTVTIGNNTMYSGFVDLYFNNSMYMQANSNNDKQNVKQTKVKSYKAVITYDDSKGYTLLVPLGQSSLIAWECVNFSTEQDVMNAANTFDIDGIKKMLGEQ
;
A
#
# COMPACT_ATOMS: atom_id res chain seq x y z
N MET A 1 14.69 11.45 57.53
CA MET A 1 14.50 12.03 56.19
C MET A 1 14.64 11.04 55.06
N LEU A 2 15.23 9.86 55.28
CA LEU A 2 15.43 8.81 54.25
C LEU A 2 14.20 7.97 53.95
N MET A 3 13.37 7.66 54.97
CA MET A 3 12.16 6.81 54.81
C MET A 3 11.04 7.44 53.96
N LYS A 4 10.90 8.78 53.95
CA LYS A 4 9.87 9.45 53.11
C LYS A 4 10.20 9.43 51.59
N LYS A 5 11.47 9.29 51.23
CA LYS A 5 11.90 9.22 49.82
C LYS A 5 11.69 7.83 49.22
N ILE A 6 11.76 6.76 50.04
CA ILE A 6 11.54 5.39 49.57
C ILE A 6 10.07 5.14 49.31
N THR A 7 9.16 5.65 50.14
CA THR A 7 7.71 5.52 49.97
C THR A 7 7.21 6.22 48.70
N LEU A 8 7.79 7.37 48.34
CA LEU A 8 7.45 8.09 47.11
C LEU A 8 7.92 7.36 45.85
N LEU A 9 9.05 6.68 45.90
CA LEU A 9 9.60 5.93 44.77
C LEU A 9 8.80 4.66 44.45
N VAL A 10 8.27 3.99 45.48
CA VAL A 10 7.41 2.80 45.33
C VAL A 10 6.04 3.20 44.79
N LEU A 11 5.50 4.36 45.16
CA LEU A 11 4.20 4.86 44.66
C LEU A 11 4.25 5.27 43.20
N VAL A 12 5.38 5.85 42.71
CA VAL A 12 5.55 6.22 41.31
C VAL A 12 5.77 4.96 40.43
N SER A 13 6.45 3.94 40.93
CA SER A 13 6.65 2.69 40.21
C SER A 13 5.34 1.89 40.06
N SER A 14 4.45 1.94 41.07
CA SER A 14 3.15 1.26 40.98
C SER A 14 2.16 1.94 40.02
N LEU A 15 2.28 3.25 39.81
CA LEU A 15 1.40 3.98 38.88
C LEU A 15 1.79 3.75 37.40
N CYS A 16 3.05 3.40 37.11
CA CYS A 16 3.51 3.12 35.74
C CYS A 16 3.09 1.73 35.23
N CYS A 17 2.79 0.75 36.09
CA CYS A 17 2.38 -0.58 35.66
C CYS A 17 0.92 -0.68 35.19
N CYS A 18 0.04 0.25 35.54
CA CYS A 18 -1.38 0.20 35.16
C CYS A 18 -1.68 0.72 33.74
N CYS A 19 -0.70 1.36 33.05
CA CYS A 19 -0.94 1.94 31.71
C CYS A 19 -0.63 1.00 30.54
N TYR A 20 -0.06 -0.19 30.76
CA TYR A 20 0.36 -1.09 29.67
C TYR A 20 -0.64 -2.17 29.27
N THR A 21 -1.72 -2.39 30.03
CA THR A 21 -2.68 -3.46 29.72
C THR A 21 -3.85 -3.04 28.83
N GLY A 22 -4.05 -1.73 28.60
CA GLY A 22 -5.17 -1.22 27.80
C GLY A 22 -5.00 -1.35 26.27
N ASN A 23 -3.76 -1.30 25.77
CA ASN A 23 -3.51 -1.23 24.33
C ASN A 23 -3.53 -2.59 23.63
N ALA A 24 -3.23 -3.68 24.34
CA ALA A 24 -3.20 -5.03 23.74
C ALA A 24 -4.60 -5.56 23.40
N GLN A 25 -5.63 -5.20 24.18
CA GLN A 25 -7.01 -5.63 23.91
C GLN A 25 -7.66 -4.86 22.76
N LEU A 26 -7.28 -3.59 22.56
CA LEU A 26 -7.76 -2.77 21.44
C LEU A 26 -7.17 -3.27 20.10
N LEU A 27 -5.89 -3.58 20.09
CA LEU A 27 -5.20 -4.16 18.92
C LEU A 27 -5.76 -5.54 18.56
N LYS A 28 -6.07 -6.38 19.55
CA LYS A 28 -6.69 -7.69 19.32
C LYS A 28 -8.08 -7.56 18.71
N LYS A 29 -8.93 -6.67 19.23
CA LYS A 29 -10.27 -6.40 18.68
C LYS A 29 -10.23 -5.81 17.25
N LEU A 30 -9.23 -4.97 16.95
CA LEU A 30 -9.02 -4.46 15.59
C LEU A 30 -8.57 -5.57 14.63
N LYS A 31 -7.65 -6.42 15.06
CA LYS A 31 -7.16 -7.57 14.28
C LYS A 31 -8.28 -8.57 13.99
N ASP A 32 -9.13 -8.87 14.97
CA ASP A 32 -10.27 -9.77 14.83
C ASP A 32 -11.33 -9.17 13.88
N LYS A 33 -11.59 -7.86 13.92
CA LYS A 33 -12.48 -7.17 12.97
C LYS A 33 -11.94 -7.15 11.55
N VAL A 34 -10.63 -6.92 11.38
CA VAL A 34 -9.99 -6.92 10.05
C VAL A 34 -9.97 -8.34 9.48
N ASN A 35 -9.63 -9.36 10.27
CA ASN A 35 -9.65 -10.75 9.82
C ASN A 35 -11.07 -11.23 9.45
N ASN A 36 -12.10 -10.81 10.18
CA ASN A 36 -13.49 -11.12 9.83
C ASN A 36 -13.97 -10.37 8.57
N ALA A 37 -13.46 -9.17 8.32
CA ALA A 37 -13.77 -8.42 7.10
C ALA A 37 -13.04 -8.97 5.86
N VAL A 38 -11.83 -9.50 6.04
CA VAL A 38 -11.01 -10.06 4.95
C VAL A 38 -11.40 -11.50 4.61
N ASN A 39 -11.71 -12.33 5.62
CA ASN A 39 -12.12 -13.73 5.40
C ASN A 39 -13.62 -13.92 5.05
N GLY A 40 -14.42 -12.86 5.16
CA GLY A 40 -15.84 -12.90 4.79
C GLY A 40 -16.13 -12.83 3.27
N ASN A 41 -15.11 -12.68 2.41
CA ASN A 41 -15.33 -12.45 0.98
C ASN A 41 -14.52 -13.40 0.05
N SER A 42 -14.41 -14.65 0.40
CA SER A 42 -13.85 -15.68 -0.51
C SER A 42 -14.70 -16.93 -0.52
N SER A 43 -15.76 -16.89 -1.26
CA SER A 43 -16.28 -18.07 -1.99
C SER A 43 -17.37 -17.62 -2.94
N ASN A 44 -17.06 -17.56 -4.21
CA ASN A 44 -17.93 -18.16 -5.20
C ASN A 44 -17.26 -18.30 -6.57
N SER A 45 -17.13 -19.50 -7.04
CA SER A 45 -17.23 -19.82 -8.46
C SER A 45 -17.85 -21.22 -8.63
N ASN A 46 -19.00 -21.21 -9.26
CA ASN A 46 -19.58 -22.27 -10.13
C ASN A 46 -19.66 -23.70 -9.62
N GLN A 47 -20.88 -24.20 -9.50
CA GLN A 47 -21.36 -25.25 -10.41
C GLN A 47 -22.86 -25.47 -10.36
N THR A 48 -23.36 -25.82 -11.51
CA THR A 48 -24.65 -26.13 -12.06
C THR A 48 -25.34 -27.32 -11.41
N GLN A 49 -26.68 -27.21 -11.26
CA GLN A 49 -27.73 -28.23 -11.27
C GLN A 49 -27.80 -29.32 -10.18
N SER A 50 -28.83 -29.35 -9.44
CA SER A 50 -30.00 -30.25 -9.58
C SER A 50 -30.87 -30.26 -8.31
N ASN A 51 -32.16 -30.06 -8.50
CA ASN A 51 -33.32 -30.43 -7.71
C ASN A 51 -33.09 -31.10 -6.34
N ASN A 52 -33.57 -30.51 -5.26
CA ASN A 52 -34.76 -31.02 -4.56
C ASN A 52 -35.13 -30.15 -3.31
N ASN A 53 -36.43 -29.99 -3.15
CA ASN A 53 -37.15 -29.52 -1.98
C ASN A 53 -36.43 -29.76 -0.65
N ASN A 54 -36.21 -28.68 0.16
CA ASN A 54 -36.83 -28.67 1.48
C ASN A 54 -36.66 -27.28 2.16
N ASN A 55 -37.76 -26.84 2.71
CA ASN A 55 -37.96 -25.77 3.64
C ASN A 55 -36.79 -25.62 4.64
N ASN A 56 -36.09 -24.50 4.63
CA ASN A 56 -35.52 -23.98 5.86
C ASN A 56 -35.32 -22.46 5.79
N ASN A 57 -35.97 -21.81 6.70
CA ASN A 57 -35.95 -20.43 7.05
C ASN A 57 -34.51 -19.91 7.23
N SER A 58 -33.88 -19.46 6.16
CA SER A 58 -32.62 -18.75 6.22
C SER A 58 -32.93 -17.26 6.33
N ASN A 59 -32.82 -16.71 7.53
CA ASN A 59 -32.67 -15.28 7.77
C ASN A 59 -31.39 -14.78 7.06
N GLY A 60 -31.39 -14.78 5.74
CA GLY A 60 -30.34 -14.17 4.93
C GLY A 60 -30.37 -12.67 5.15
N SER A 61 -29.28 -12.12 5.63
CA SER A 61 -29.11 -10.66 5.64
C SER A 61 -29.39 -10.11 4.24
N PRO A 62 -30.15 -9.01 4.11
CA PRO A 62 -30.45 -8.47 2.79
C PRO A 62 -29.14 -8.08 2.07
N SER A 63 -28.99 -8.52 0.83
CA SER A 63 -27.87 -8.09 -0.01
C SER A 63 -28.24 -6.79 -0.72
N ASN A 64 -27.28 -5.88 -0.88
CA ASN A 64 -27.49 -4.63 -1.59
C ASN A 64 -27.64 -4.90 -3.10
N THR A 65 -28.85 -4.77 -3.61
CA THR A 65 -29.17 -4.94 -5.04
C THR A 65 -29.49 -3.60 -5.73
N LYS A 66 -29.41 -2.49 -5.02
CA LYS A 66 -29.73 -1.15 -5.52
C LYS A 66 -28.65 -0.17 -5.13
N GLY A 67 -28.41 0.81 -5.98
CA GLY A 67 -27.46 1.89 -5.73
C GLY A 67 -26.46 2.04 -6.88
N GLY A 68 -26.18 3.28 -7.27
CA GLY A 68 -25.25 3.65 -8.35
C GLY A 68 -23.81 3.92 -7.90
N GLY A 69 -23.49 3.67 -6.63
CA GLY A 69 -22.20 4.06 -6.07
C GLY A 69 -22.10 5.53 -5.68
N LEU A 70 -20.89 5.98 -5.39
CA LEU A 70 -20.61 7.38 -5.07
C LEU A 70 -20.19 8.15 -6.33
N THR A 71 -20.58 9.42 -6.41
CA THR A 71 -20.09 10.31 -7.45
C THR A 71 -18.64 10.73 -7.16
N ASN A 72 -17.81 10.80 -8.21
CA ASN A 72 -16.45 11.31 -8.06
C ASN A 72 -16.48 12.77 -7.61
N THR A 73 -15.72 13.09 -6.58
CA THR A 73 -15.50 14.48 -6.14
C THR A 73 -14.31 15.07 -6.88
N THR A 74 -14.41 16.35 -7.26
CA THR A 74 -13.26 17.10 -7.78
C THR A 74 -12.23 17.27 -6.67
N PRO A 75 -10.92 17.04 -6.93
CA PRO A 75 -9.89 17.34 -5.94
C PRO A 75 -9.97 18.80 -5.48
N PRO A 76 -9.70 19.09 -4.20
CA PRO A 76 -9.73 20.44 -3.67
C PRO A 76 -8.76 21.38 -4.42
N ASP A 77 -9.11 22.65 -4.56
CA ASP A 77 -8.16 23.64 -5.09
C ASP A 77 -7.08 23.96 -4.07
N VAL A 78 -5.82 23.84 -4.46
CA VAL A 78 -4.65 24.02 -3.56
C VAL A 78 -4.61 25.43 -2.97
N ASN A 79 -4.79 26.45 -3.81
CA ASN A 79 -4.69 27.85 -3.35
C ASN A 79 -5.83 28.21 -2.41
N GLN A 80 -7.05 27.73 -2.71
CA GLN A 80 -8.20 27.92 -1.83
C GLN A 80 -7.97 27.27 -0.47
N GLN A 81 -7.45 26.06 -0.43
CA GLN A 81 -7.19 25.35 0.82
C GLN A 81 -6.09 26.00 1.66
N ILE A 82 -5.08 26.59 1.03
CA ILE A 82 -4.05 27.38 1.71
C ILE A 82 -4.67 28.63 2.34
N ALA A 83 -5.50 29.37 1.59
CA ALA A 83 -6.17 30.57 2.11
C ALA A 83 -7.14 30.26 3.26
N ASP A 84 -7.87 29.13 3.18
CA ASP A 84 -8.75 28.67 4.26
C ASP A 84 -7.95 28.27 5.51
N ALA A 85 -6.77 27.69 5.34
CA ALA A 85 -5.87 27.36 6.44
C ALA A 85 -5.35 28.63 7.15
N GLU A 86 -4.90 29.62 6.40
CA GLU A 86 -4.43 30.90 6.93
C GLU A 86 -5.53 31.61 7.72
N LYS A 87 -6.75 31.68 7.17
CA LYS A 87 -7.92 32.28 7.82
C LYS A 87 -8.26 31.57 9.13
N SER A 88 -8.30 30.24 9.11
CA SER A 88 -8.61 29.43 10.29
C SER A 88 -7.54 29.56 11.37
N GLN A 89 -6.27 29.61 10.99
CA GLN A 89 -5.15 29.83 11.90
C GLN A 89 -5.23 31.21 12.57
N ALA A 90 -5.51 32.28 11.80
CA ALA A 90 -5.66 33.62 12.33
C ALA A 90 -6.85 33.74 13.31
N ALA A 91 -7.90 32.92 13.11
CA ALA A 91 -9.05 32.85 14.03
C ALA A 91 -8.82 31.93 15.26
N GLY A 92 -7.65 31.27 15.37
CA GLY A 92 -7.35 30.31 16.44
C GLY A 92 -7.96 28.92 16.24
N ASN A 93 -8.58 28.67 15.09
CA ASN A 93 -9.21 27.39 14.75
C ASN A 93 -8.18 26.41 14.15
N TYR A 94 -7.26 25.93 14.95
CA TYR A 94 -6.14 25.10 14.49
C TYR A 94 -6.59 23.74 13.90
N SER A 95 -7.73 23.20 14.32
CA SER A 95 -8.28 21.97 13.75
C SER A 95 -8.66 22.16 12.27
N ASP A 96 -9.36 23.24 11.96
CA ASP A 96 -9.80 23.58 10.61
C ASP A 96 -8.62 23.97 9.72
N ALA A 97 -7.65 24.73 10.27
CA ALA A 97 -6.41 25.07 9.58
C ALA A 97 -5.65 23.79 9.17
N ARG A 98 -5.50 22.83 10.10
CA ARG A 98 -4.86 21.55 9.83
C ARG A 98 -5.58 20.75 8.76
N TYR A 99 -6.90 20.70 8.81
CA TYR A 99 -7.72 20.02 7.80
C TYR A 99 -7.48 20.61 6.41
N SER A 100 -7.52 21.93 6.27
CA SER A 100 -7.29 22.63 5.00
C SER A 100 -5.88 22.35 4.44
N ILE A 101 -4.84 22.34 5.27
CA ILE A 101 -3.49 21.96 4.83
C ILE A 101 -3.45 20.52 4.33
N GLN A 102 -4.13 19.59 5.01
CA GLN A 102 -4.21 18.19 4.55
C GLN A 102 -4.91 18.06 3.18
N GLN A 103 -5.96 18.86 2.95
CA GLN A 103 -6.65 18.91 1.65
C GLN A 103 -5.74 19.45 0.54
N ALA A 104 -4.97 20.52 0.84
CA ALA A 104 -3.99 21.07 -0.10
C ALA A 104 -2.91 20.04 -0.48
N LEU A 105 -2.34 19.35 0.52
CA LEU A 105 -1.35 18.30 0.31
C LEU A 105 -1.90 17.15 -0.53
N MET A 106 -3.09 16.64 -0.20
CA MET A 106 -3.75 15.59 -0.99
C MET A 106 -3.90 16.01 -2.45
N SER A 107 -4.27 17.25 -2.71
CA SER A 107 -4.44 17.76 -4.07
C SER A 107 -3.12 17.81 -4.84
N ILE A 108 -2.03 18.23 -4.18
CA ILE A 108 -0.66 18.21 -4.75
C ILE A 108 -0.23 16.77 -5.07
N GLU A 109 -0.43 15.84 -4.15
CA GLU A 109 -0.09 14.42 -4.34
C GLU A 109 -0.84 13.82 -5.54
N LEU A 110 -2.13 14.14 -5.70
CA LEU A 110 -2.90 13.70 -6.86
C LEU A 110 -2.37 14.28 -8.17
N GLN A 111 -1.86 15.53 -8.16
CA GLN A 111 -1.22 16.12 -9.34
C GLN A 111 0.11 15.44 -9.67
N ILE A 112 0.96 15.17 -8.67
CA ILE A 112 2.20 14.40 -8.82
C ILE A 112 1.87 13.01 -9.39
N GLY A 113 0.91 12.31 -8.81
CA GLY A 113 0.51 10.99 -9.27
C GLY A 113 0.05 10.95 -10.73
N LYS A 114 -0.69 11.96 -11.18
CA LYS A 114 -1.08 12.11 -12.59
C LYS A 114 0.13 12.33 -13.50
N GLN A 115 1.08 13.16 -13.09
CA GLN A 115 2.32 13.39 -13.84
C GLN A 115 3.15 12.11 -13.96
N VAL A 116 3.30 11.36 -12.87
CA VAL A 116 3.97 10.05 -12.89
C VAL A 116 3.25 9.08 -13.83
N LEU A 117 1.92 8.95 -13.75
CA LEU A 117 1.15 8.09 -14.68
C LEU A 117 1.37 8.45 -16.15
N GLN A 118 1.48 9.75 -16.46
CA GLN A 118 1.73 10.23 -17.82
C GLN A 118 3.15 9.91 -18.30
N SER A 119 4.14 9.91 -17.41
CA SER A 119 5.53 9.59 -17.72
C SER A 119 5.79 8.10 -17.93
N LEU A 120 4.90 7.21 -17.43
CA LEU A 120 5.07 5.77 -17.59
C LEU A 120 4.95 5.34 -19.07
N PRO A 121 5.74 4.38 -19.52
CA PRO A 121 5.75 3.93 -20.93
C PRO A 121 4.36 3.45 -21.36
N ALA A 122 4.01 3.67 -22.63
CA ALA A 122 2.75 3.21 -23.21
C ALA A 122 2.72 1.69 -23.43
N THR A 123 3.90 1.10 -23.66
CA THR A 123 4.09 -0.34 -23.85
C THR A 123 5.33 -0.82 -23.11
N VAL A 124 5.30 -2.03 -22.59
CA VAL A 124 6.40 -2.66 -21.85
C VAL A 124 6.49 -4.11 -22.28
N ASN A 125 7.61 -4.51 -22.91
CA ASN A 125 7.82 -5.90 -23.36
C ASN A 125 6.66 -6.45 -24.23
N GLY A 126 6.00 -5.58 -24.99
CA GLY A 126 4.85 -5.92 -25.82
C GLY A 126 3.51 -5.97 -25.07
N LEU A 127 3.48 -5.71 -23.74
CA LEU A 127 2.24 -5.46 -23.00
C LEU A 127 1.82 -4.01 -23.20
N THR A 128 0.55 -3.76 -23.43
CA THR A 128 -0.02 -2.42 -23.58
C THR A 128 -0.58 -1.90 -22.28
N LYS A 129 -0.35 -0.62 -21.99
CA LYS A 129 -0.87 0.07 -20.81
C LYS A 129 -2.40 0.16 -20.88
N ASP A 130 -3.06 -0.41 -19.89
CA ASP A 130 -4.52 -0.30 -19.71
C ASP A 130 -4.85 0.97 -18.91
N THR A 131 -5.08 2.07 -19.62
CA THR A 131 -5.32 3.38 -19.00
C THR A 131 -6.61 3.43 -18.17
N MET A 132 -7.57 2.51 -18.41
CA MET A 132 -8.81 2.42 -17.64
C MET A 132 -8.57 1.90 -16.23
N GLN A 133 -7.47 1.21 -16.01
CA GLN A 133 -7.06 0.68 -14.71
C GLN A 133 -6.02 1.56 -13.99
N ASN A 134 -5.68 2.70 -14.55
CA ASN A 134 -4.82 3.66 -13.86
C ASN A 134 -5.50 4.19 -12.60
N LYS A 135 -4.76 4.21 -11.49
CA LYS A 135 -5.24 4.73 -10.21
C LYS A 135 -4.20 5.64 -9.60
N VAL A 136 -4.66 6.74 -9.03
CA VAL A 136 -3.90 7.60 -8.15
C VAL A 136 -4.71 7.74 -6.88
N MET A 137 -4.11 7.40 -5.76
CA MET A 137 -4.75 7.49 -4.45
C MET A 137 -3.82 8.26 -3.53
N SER A 138 -4.38 9.23 -2.80
CA SER A 138 -3.74 9.87 -1.67
C SER A 138 -4.66 9.71 -0.48
N THR A 139 -4.12 9.25 0.65
CA THR A 139 -4.89 9.08 1.88
C THR A 139 -4.56 10.21 2.83
N GLN A 140 -5.57 10.74 3.53
CA GLN A 140 -5.41 11.87 4.46
C GLN A 140 -4.68 11.52 5.77
N TRP A 141 -4.21 10.28 5.93
CA TRP A 141 -3.56 9.80 7.14
C TRP A 141 -2.04 9.82 7.01
N GLY A 142 -1.42 10.84 7.56
CA GLY A 142 0.05 10.97 7.62
C GLY A 142 0.66 11.80 6.49
N TRP A 143 1.98 11.84 6.48
CA TRP A 143 2.81 12.54 5.50
C TRP A 143 3.34 11.49 4.52
N ASN A 144 3.02 11.44 3.30
CA ASN A 144 3.41 10.46 2.28
C ASN A 144 2.46 9.25 2.15
N ASN A 145 1.29 9.50 1.59
CA ASN A 145 0.30 8.43 1.34
C ASN A 145 -0.09 8.31 -0.13
N LEU A 146 0.78 8.78 -1.02
CA LEU A 146 0.58 8.68 -2.45
C LEU A 146 0.83 7.25 -2.93
N THR A 147 -0.17 6.68 -3.59
CA THR A 147 -0.06 5.41 -4.30
C THR A 147 -0.52 5.60 -5.73
N ILE A 148 0.32 5.21 -6.67
CA ILE A 148 0.10 5.29 -8.10
C ILE A 148 0.13 3.87 -8.64
N GLN A 149 -0.89 3.47 -9.41
CA GLN A 149 -0.96 2.14 -10.00
C GLN A 149 -1.27 2.23 -11.49
N SER A 150 -0.58 1.43 -12.27
CA SER A 150 -0.84 1.23 -13.70
C SER A 150 -0.75 -0.25 -14.05
N VAL A 151 -1.60 -0.70 -14.95
CA VAL A 151 -1.68 -2.11 -15.36
C VAL A 151 -1.32 -2.21 -16.85
N TYR A 152 -0.50 -3.20 -17.19
CA TYR A 152 -0.10 -3.53 -18.56
C TYR A 152 -0.55 -4.95 -18.87
N LYS A 153 -1.10 -5.17 -20.05
CA LYS A 153 -1.68 -6.46 -20.44
C LYS A 153 -1.33 -6.87 -21.87
N LYS A 154 -1.17 -8.17 -22.06
CA LYS A 154 -1.09 -8.82 -23.36
C LYS A 154 -1.55 -10.28 -23.22
N ALA A 155 -2.66 -10.62 -23.86
CA ALA A 155 -3.30 -11.95 -23.70
C ALA A 155 -3.51 -12.30 -22.21
N ASP A 156 -2.90 -13.35 -21.72
CA ASP A 156 -2.96 -13.82 -20.32
C ASP A 156 -1.85 -13.22 -19.42
N GLN A 157 -0.91 -12.46 -20.02
CA GLN A 157 0.15 -11.78 -19.26
C GLN A 157 -0.34 -10.45 -18.70
N GLN A 158 -0.03 -10.20 -17.44
CA GLN A 158 -0.31 -8.94 -16.78
C GLN A 158 0.88 -8.48 -15.95
N MET A 159 1.17 -7.18 -16.03
CA MET A 159 2.07 -6.51 -15.10
C MET A 159 1.34 -5.36 -14.42
N THR A 160 1.28 -5.39 -13.11
CA THR A 160 0.79 -4.29 -12.28
C THR A 160 1.98 -3.54 -11.71
N VAL A 161 2.06 -2.25 -11.97
CA VAL A 161 3.10 -1.36 -11.44
C VAL A 161 2.49 -0.51 -10.36
N THR A 162 3.03 -0.57 -9.16
CA THR A 162 2.63 0.25 -8.01
C THR A 162 3.82 1.10 -7.58
N ILE A 163 3.61 2.42 -7.48
CA ILE A 163 4.63 3.42 -7.14
C ILE A 163 4.13 4.24 -5.97
N GLY A 164 5.01 4.53 -5.02
CA GLY A 164 4.73 5.40 -3.89
C GLY A 164 5.01 4.75 -2.55
N ASN A 165 4.46 5.33 -1.50
CA ASN A 165 4.61 4.82 -0.14
C ASN A 165 3.59 3.70 0.11
N ASN A 166 3.95 2.48 -0.26
CA ASN A 166 3.09 1.33 -0.05
C ASN A 166 3.53 0.54 1.17
N THR A 167 2.80 0.70 2.27
CA THR A 167 3.04 0.01 3.54
C THR A 167 2.96 -1.51 3.42
N MET A 168 2.29 -2.04 2.38
CA MET A 168 2.20 -3.48 2.14
C MET A 168 3.56 -4.11 1.82
N TYR A 169 4.47 -3.35 1.19
CA TYR A 169 5.81 -3.82 0.84
C TYR A 169 6.90 -3.34 1.81
N SER A 170 6.60 -2.44 2.76
CA SER A 170 7.60 -1.90 3.68
C SER A 170 8.26 -2.99 4.52
N GLY A 171 7.49 -3.98 4.99
CA GLY A 171 8.03 -5.13 5.72
C GLY A 171 8.99 -5.99 4.87
N PHE A 172 8.75 -6.09 3.57
CA PHE A 172 9.66 -6.76 2.63
C PHE A 172 10.94 -5.96 2.43
N VAL A 173 10.82 -4.64 2.27
CA VAL A 173 11.98 -3.75 2.12
C VAL A 173 12.86 -3.85 3.35
N ASP A 174 12.30 -3.74 4.55
CA ASP A 174 13.06 -3.85 5.79
C ASP A 174 13.74 -5.22 5.95
N LEU A 175 13.02 -6.30 5.63
CA LEU A 175 13.53 -7.65 5.76
C LEU A 175 14.70 -7.94 4.82
N TYR A 176 14.60 -7.54 3.55
CA TYR A 176 15.55 -7.93 2.51
C TYR A 176 16.62 -6.89 2.21
N PHE A 177 16.41 -5.61 2.52
CA PHE A 177 17.41 -4.57 2.28
C PHE A 177 18.21 -4.21 3.54
N ASN A 178 17.58 -4.32 4.72
CA ASN A 178 18.21 -3.97 5.99
C ASN A 178 18.76 -5.18 6.77
N ASN A 179 18.37 -6.40 6.40
CA ASN A 179 18.76 -7.61 7.13
C ASN A 179 19.49 -8.61 6.23
N SER A 180 20.83 -8.47 6.14
CA SER A 180 21.70 -9.33 5.32
C SER A 180 21.74 -10.81 5.75
N MET A 181 21.16 -11.16 6.92
CA MET A 181 21.17 -12.53 7.44
C MET A 181 20.21 -13.50 6.74
N TYR A 182 19.15 -13.01 6.10
CA TYR A 182 18.18 -13.89 5.44
C TYR A 182 18.63 -14.45 4.09
N MET A 183 19.66 -13.87 3.50
CA MET A 183 20.17 -14.28 2.17
C MET A 183 21.02 -15.55 2.20
N GLN A 184 21.48 -16.01 3.36
CA GLN A 184 22.33 -17.20 3.49
C GLN A 184 21.56 -18.47 3.93
N ALA A 185 20.31 -18.36 4.36
CA ALA A 185 19.58 -19.47 4.97
C ALA A 185 19.03 -20.52 3.98
N ASN A 186 19.01 -20.23 2.68
CA ASN A 186 18.39 -21.11 1.66
C ASN A 186 19.39 -21.71 0.67
N SER A 187 20.58 -22.09 1.13
CA SER A 187 21.61 -22.70 0.27
C SER A 187 21.45 -24.23 0.04
N ASN A 188 20.36 -24.83 0.50
CA ASN A 188 20.10 -26.25 0.28
C ASN A 188 19.10 -26.41 -0.88
N ASN A 189 19.62 -26.64 -2.08
CA ASN A 189 19.01 -27.26 -3.28
C ASN A 189 17.53 -26.98 -3.65
N ASP A 190 16.82 -26.19 -2.89
CA ASP A 190 15.44 -25.77 -3.20
C ASP A 190 15.47 -24.51 -4.08
N LYS A 191 14.55 -24.41 -5.02
CA LYS A 191 14.36 -23.25 -5.89
C LYS A 191 14.38 -21.98 -5.03
N GLN A 192 15.32 -21.10 -5.31
CA GLN A 192 15.41 -19.82 -4.61
C GLN A 192 14.24 -18.93 -5.01
N ASN A 193 13.25 -18.81 -4.14
CA ASN A 193 12.04 -18.01 -4.40
C ASN A 193 12.22 -16.51 -4.09
N VAL A 194 13.38 -16.10 -3.55
CA VAL A 194 13.73 -14.71 -3.25
C VAL A 194 15.18 -14.46 -3.58
N LYS A 195 15.48 -13.36 -4.26
CA LYS A 195 16.84 -13.03 -4.66
C LYS A 195 17.04 -11.51 -4.73
N GLN A 196 18.19 -11.04 -4.26
CA GLN A 196 18.65 -9.67 -4.52
C GLN A 196 19.15 -9.55 -5.95
N THR A 197 18.80 -8.43 -6.58
CA THR A 197 19.18 -8.11 -7.96
C THR A 197 19.36 -6.60 -8.11
N LYS A 198 19.45 -6.11 -9.33
CA LYS A 198 19.49 -4.67 -9.64
C LYS A 198 18.64 -4.39 -10.86
N VAL A 199 17.86 -3.31 -10.80
CA VAL A 199 17.21 -2.71 -11.97
C VAL A 199 17.96 -1.41 -12.28
N LYS A 200 18.65 -1.36 -13.43
CA LYS A 200 19.62 -0.30 -13.72
C LYS A 200 20.67 -0.21 -12.59
N SER A 201 20.82 0.95 -11.94
CA SER A 201 21.72 1.17 -10.80
C SER A 201 21.10 0.88 -9.44
N TYR A 202 19.79 0.65 -9.37
CA TYR A 202 19.05 0.50 -8.13
C TYR A 202 19.11 -0.93 -7.59
N LYS A 203 19.35 -1.07 -6.29
CA LYS A 203 19.19 -2.36 -5.61
C LYS A 203 17.73 -2.79 -5.69
N ALA A 204 17.50 -4.06 -5.95
CA ALA A 204 16.18 -4.64 -6.11
C ALA A 204 16.09 -6.00 -5.41
N VAL A 205 14.87 -6.40 -5.08
CA VAL A 205 14.56 -7.77 -4.66
C VAL A 205 13.50 -8.33 -5.60
N ILE A 206 13.75 -9.51 -6.13
CA ILE A 206 12.78 -10.27 -6.92
C ILE A 206 12.36 -11.51 -6.15
N THR A 207 11.05 -11.75 -6.14
CA THR A 207 10.44 -12.95 -5.55
C THR A 207 9.61 -13.67 -6.60
N TYR A 208 9.45 -14.99 -6.42
CA TYR A 208 8.57 -15.82 -7.24
C TYR A 208 7.63 -16.65 -6.35
N ASP A 209 6.38 -16.71 -6.73
CA ASP A 209 5.33 -17.51 -6.11
C ASP A 209 4.54 -18.23 -7.22
N ASP A 210 4.34 -19.54 -7.11
CA ASP A 210 3.68 -20.33 -8.14
C ASP A 210 2.24 -19.87 -8.43
N SER A 211 1.58 -19.23 -7.47
CA SER A 211 0.20 -18.75 -7.60
C SER A 211 0.08 -17.29 -8.06
N LYS A 212 1.11 -16.46 -7.78
CA LYS A 212 1.10 -15.01 -8.01
C LYS A 212 2.03 -14.55 -9.12
N GLY A 213 3.00 -15.39 -9.49
CA GLY A 213 4.06 -15.04 -10.42
C GLY A 213 5.21 -14.29 -9.74
N TYR A 214 5.84 -13.38 -10.47
CA TYR A 214 6.99 -12.62 -9.98
C TYR A 214 6.55 -11.30 -9.32
N THR A 215 7.25 -10.93 -8.26
CA THR A 215 7.19 -9.60 -7.68
C THR A 215 8.60 -9.01 -7.62
N LEU A 216 8.80 -7.85 -8.23
CA LEU A 216 10.08 -7.12 -8.24
C LEU A 216 9.89 -5.80 -7.51
N LEU A 217 10.78 -5.51 -6.55
CA LEU A 217 10.72 -4.33 -5.69
C LEU A 217 11.99 -3.51 -5.81
N VAL A 218 11.85 -2.20 -5.99
CA VAL A 218 12.95 -1.22 -5.99
C VAL A 218 12.61 -0.10 -5.03
N PRO A 219 13.33 0.06 -3.91
CA PRO A 219 13.24 1.25 -3.07
C PRO A 219 13.75 2.48 -3.83
N LEU A 220 13.04 3.60 -3.74
CA LEU A 220 13.42 4.86 -4.38
C LEU A 220 14.14 5.81 -3.44
N GLY A 221 13.87 5.72 -2.15
CA GLY A 221 14.42 6.56 -1.12
C GLY A 221 14.06 6.02 0.26
N GLN A 222 13.75 6.90 1.20
CA GLN A 222 13.41 6.50 2.56
C GLN A 222 11.97 6.00 2.69
N SER A 223 11.05 6.46 1.84
CA SER A 223 9.62 6.24 2.01
C SER A 223 8.91 5.67 0.79
N SER A 224 9.46 5.79 -0.40
CA SER A 224 8.82 5.36 -1.64
C SER A 224 9.52 4.15 -2.27
N LEU A 225 8.74 3.36 -3.00
CA LEU A 225 9.22 2.22 -3.77
C LEU A 225 8.48 2.09 -5.10
N ILE A 226 9.03 1.30 -6.01
CA ILE A 226 8.32 0.75 -7.16
C ILE A 226 8.20 -0.76 -6.97
N ALA A 227 6.98 -1.27 -7.14
CA ALA A 227 6.68 -2.70 -7.18
C ALA A 227 6.14 -3.06 -8.56
N TRP A 228 6.67 -4.11 -9.17
CA TRP A 228 6.14 -4.76 -10.36
C TRP A 228 5.64 -6.16 -9.98
N GLU A 229 4.34 -6.39 -10.08
CA GLU A 229 3.71 -7.69 -9.91
C GLU A 229 3.41 -8.25 -11.30
N CYS A 230 4.05 -9.36 -11.65
CA CYS A 230 4.08 -9.92 -12.99
C CYS A 230 3.47 -11.32 -13.01
N VAL A 231 2.29 -11.44 -13.59
CA VAL A 231 1.54 -12.69 -13.73
C VAL A 231 1.77 -13.26 -15.13
N ASN A 232 2.04 -14.57 -15.22
CA ASN A 232 2.28 -15.32 -16.46
C ASN A 232 3.52 -14.84 -17.23
N PHE A 233 4.52 -14.26 -16.57
CA PHE A 233 5.84 -14.05 -17.15
C PHE A 233 6.63 -15.36 -17.11
N SER A 234 7.24 -15.72 -18.25
CA SER A 234 7.91 -17.01 -18.39
C SER A 234 9.22 -17.08 -17.63
N THR A 235 9.94 -15.97 -17.53
CA THR A 235 11.27 -15.94 -16.94
C THR A 235 11.49 -14.68 -16.10
N GLU A 236 12.42 -14.78 -15.14
CA GLU A 236 12.95 -13.62 -14.41
C GLU A 236 13.49 -12.55 -15.37
N GLN A 237 14.17 -12.97 -16.44
CA GLN A 237 14.75 -12.06 -17.41
C GLN A 237 13.69 -11.21 -18.11
N ASP A 238 12.50 -11.77 -18.39
CA ASP A 238 11.37 -11.01 -18.97
C ASP A 238 10.89 -9.92 -18.01
N VAL A 239 10.84 -10.23 -16.71
CA VAL A 239 10.51 -9.25 -15.67
C VAL A 239 11.55 -8.13 -15.60
N MET A 240 12.83 -8.49 -15.62
CA MET A 240 13.94 -7.52 -15.59
C MET A 240 13.95 -6.63 -16.83
N ASN A 241 13.73 -7.19 -18.02
CA ASN A 241 13.63 -6.45 -19.26
C ASN A 241 12.46 -5.45 -19.20
N ALA A 242 11.32 -5.89 -18.69
CA ALA A 242 10.15 -5.04 -18.50
C ALA A 242 10.44 -3.88 -17.53
N ALA A 243 11.00 -4.15 -16.36
CA ALA A 243 11.32 -3.14 -15.36
C ALA A 243 12.36 -2.11 -15.86
N ASN A 244 13.32 -2.53 -16.68
CA ASN A 244 14.34 -1.65 -17.24
C ASN A 244 13.79 -0.61 -18.24
N THR A 245 12.55 -0.74 -18.72
CA THR A 245 11.90 0.26 -19.59
C THR A 245 11.44 1.51 -18.84
N PHE A 246 11.30 1.43 -17.52
CA PHE A 246 10.83 2.53 -16.69
C PHE A 246 11.94 3.55 -16.39
N ASP A 247 11.60 4.83 -16.43
CA ASP A 247 12.48 5.92 -16.00
C ASP A 247 12.43 6.09 -14.49
N ILE A 248 13.21 5.27 -13.77
CA ILE A 248 13.24 5.26 -12.30
C ILE A 248 13.75 6.60 -11.76
N ASP A 249 14.75 7.21 -12.40
CA ASP A 249 15.31 8.49 -11.98
C ASP A 249 14.29 9.63 -12.13
N GLY A 250 13.56 9.66 -13.25
CA GLY A 250 12.48 10.62 -13.46
C GLY A 250 11.33 10.46 -12.48
N ILE A 251 10.93 9.20 -12.19
CA ILE A 251 9.90 8.91 -11.18
C ILE A 251 10.35 9.38 -9.80
N LYS A 252 11.58 9.04 -9.38
CA LYS A 252 12.16 9.45 -8.11
C LYS A 252 12.16 10.97 -7.96
N LYS A 253 12.60 11.68 -9.00
CA LYS A 253 12.60 13.17 -9.03
C LYS A 253 11.20 13.75 -8.88
N MET A 254 10.19 13.20 -9.57
CA MET A 254 8.80 13.66 -9.48
C MET A 254 8.20 13.46 -8.08
N LEU A 255 8.60 12.38 -7.40
CA LEU A 255 8.19 12.10 -6.02
C LEU A 255 8.93 12.94 -4.98
N GLY A 256 9.96 13.71 -5.36
CA GLY A 256 10.78 14.50 -4.43
C GLY A 256 11.73 13.64 -3.57
N GLU A 257 11.98 12.38 -3.96
CA GLU A 257 12.93 11.51 -3.28
C GLU A 257 14.38 11.87 -3.64
N GLN A 258 15.28 11.87 -2.65
CA GLN A 258 16.70 12.21 -2.81
C GLN A 258 17.58 10.97 -2.96
#